data_d17834faf9b997b6953e4f72b6fd8ffa
#
_entry.id   d17834faf9b997b6953e4f72b6fd8ffa
#
_cell.length_a   1.000
_cell.length_b   1.000
_cell.length_c   1.000
_cell.angle_alpha   90.00
_cell.angle_beta   90.00
_cell.angle_gamma   90.00
#
_symmetry.space_group_name_H-M   'P 1'
#
loop_
_entity.id
_entity.type
_entity.pdbx_description
1 polymer ?
#
loop_
_entity_poly.entity_id
_entity_poly.type
_entity_poly.pdbx_seq_one_letter_code
_entity_poly.pdbx_strand_id
1 'polypeptide(L)'
;MSIWSRLIGIGKDEDTNHVINNKNTSVPFDVIRYAIVDVEIGLKDHKIHDIGALRHDGATFHKSSKEELFKFLGDTDYICGHNIIHHDAKYLFTDKTFHCFFVDTLYVSPLLFPERPYHKLVKDDKLISEQMNNPVNDCEKAKALLLDEIARWNSLPDEKRTLFASLLKGKTEFEGFLSMVGAKYINEGVPDLIRKLYVNKICQHADIEMLTERRPCELAYALALIDTTDYRSITPGWVLHNYPEVEFVVKLLRHNSCSENCVYCNTQLNVLHNLKTFFGYEQFRTYEGE
;
A
#
# COMPACT_ATOMS: atom_id res chain seq x y z
N MET A 1 -5.56 22.88 -1.13
CA MET A 1 -4.74 22.24 -2.17
C MET A 1 -3.34 22.04 -1.58
N SER A 2 -2.91 20.80 -1.43
CA SER A 2 -1.62 20.46 -0.87
C SER A 2 -0.51 20.88 -1.85
N ILE A 3 0.66 21.22 -1.34
CA ILE A 3 1.87 21.54 -2.10
C ILE A 3 2.20 20.45 -3.15
N TRP A 4 1.78 19.23 -2.91
CA TRP A 4 1.98 18.04 -3.74
C TRP A 4 1.20 18.02 -5.05
N SER A 5 0.00 18.62 -5.12
CA SER A 5 -0.77 18.70 -6.37
C SER A 5 -0.10 19.59 -7.43
N ARG A 6 0.88 20.39 -7.03
CA ARG A 6 1.69 21.23 -7.95
C ARG A 6 2.97 20.53 -8.44
N LEU A 7 3.48 19.56 -7.68
CA LEU A 7 4.72 18.85 -8.02
C LEU A 7 4.49 17.73 -9.06
N ILE A 8 3.27 17.18 -9.13
CA ILE A 8 2.94 16.04 -10.00
C ILE A 8 2.33 16.50 -11.34
N GLY A 9 2.26 17.81 -11.62
CA GLY A 9 1.80 18.33 -12.92
C GLY A 9 0.36 17.95 -13.28
N ILE A 10 -0.53 17.70 -12.30
CA ILE A 10 -1.95 17.53 -12.55
C ILE A 10 -2.56 18.91 -12.74
N GLY A 11 -2.28 19.52 -13.89
CA GLY A 11 -3.00 20.65 -14.41
C GLY A 11 -4.41 20.19 -14.79
N LYS A 12 -5.43 20.93 -14.33
CA LYS A 12 -6.76 20.85 -14.91
C LYS A 12 -6.65 21.37 -16.33
N ASP A 13 -6.55 20.50 -17.31
CA ASP A 13 -6.90 20.80 -18.67
C ASP A 13 -8.27 20.20 -18.96
N GLU A 14 -9.14 21.10 -19.37
CA GLU A 14 -10.49 20.82 -19.86
C GLU A 14 -10.41 19.96 -21.14
N ASP A 15 -11.32 19.01 -21.19
CA ASP A 15 -11.84 18.34 -22.40
C ASP A 15 -10.83 17.96 -23.50
N THR A 16 -10.20 16.80 -23.36
CA THR A 16 -9.94 15.94 -24.51
C THR A 16 -10.30 14.51 -24.15
N ASN A 17 -11.41 14.03 -24.70
CA ASN A 17 -11.81 12.63 -24.76
C ASN A 17 -10.75 11.80 -25.48
N HIS A 18 -9.65 11.44 -24.79
CA HIS A 18 -8.81 10.34 -25.21
C HIS A 18 -9.41 9.05 -24.66
N VAL A 19 -10.20 8.41 -25.49
CA VAL A 19 -10.54 6.99 -25.37
C VAL A 19 -9.24 6.20 -25.37
N ILE A 20 -8.74 5.87 -24.19
CA ILE A 20 -7.66 4.89 -24.04
C ILE A 20 -8.26 3.54 -24.39
N ASN A 21 -8.03 3.10 -25.63
CA ASN A 21 -8.32 1.75 -26.07
C ASN A 21 -7.52 0.75 -25.22
N ASN A 22 -8.17 0.16 -24.22
CA ASN A 22 -7.64 -0.94 -23.42
C ASN A 22 -7.42 -2.18 -24.29
N LYS A 23 -6.29 -2.24 -24.98
CA LYS A 23 -5.76 -3.51 -25.43
C LYS A 23 -5.16 -4.22 -24.22
N ASN A 24 -5.74 -5.36 -23.85
CA ASN A 24 -5.29 -6.32 -22.85
C ASN A 24 -3.89 -6.84 -23.18
N THR A 25 -2.85 -6.12 -22.79
CA THR A 25 -1.49 -6.64 -22.71
C THR A 25 -0.87 -6.06 -21.46
N SER A 26 -0.72 -6.89 -20.42
CA SER A 26 0.23 -6.58 -19.35
C SER A 26 1.59 -6.36 -20.01
N VAL A 27 2.13 -5.16 -19.94
CA VAL A 27 3.49 -4.87 -20.42
C VAL A 27 4.42 -5.80 -19.64
N PRO A 28 5.23 -6.63 -20.31
CA PRO A 28 6.19 -7.47 -19.61
C PRO A 28 7.07 -6.58 -18.72
N PHE A 29 7.33 -6.98 -17.49
CA PHE A 29 8.11 -6.19 -16.52
C PHE A 29 9.49 -5.82 -17.07
N ASP A 30 10.07 -6.66 -17.94
CA ASP A 30 11.35 -6.43 -18.62
C ASP A 30 11.39 -5.20 -19.55
N VAL A 31 10.22 -4.62 -19.86
CA VAL A 31 10.09 -3.43 -20.72
C VAL A 31 9.90 -2.15 -19.89
N ILE A 32 9.63 -2.28 -18.58
CA ILE A 32 9.37 -1.15 -17.70
C ILE A 32 10.69 -0.47 -17.33
N ARG A 33 10.81 0.83 -17.65
CA ARG A 33 11.99 1.63 -17.31
C ARG A 33 11.80 2.23 -15.92
N TYR A 34 12.48 1.68 -14.93
CA TYR A 34 12.42 2.16 -13.55
C TYR A 34 13.81 2.35 -12.95
N ALA A 35 13.88 3.17 -11.92
CA ALA A 35 15.04 3.28 -11.06
C ALA A 35 14.60 3.25 -9.58
N ILE A 36 15.36 2.53 -8.76
CA ILE A 36 15.24 2.60 -7.30
C ILE A 36 16.18 3.71 -6.84
N VAL A 37 15.71 4.55 -5.93
CA VAL A 37 16.48 5.66 -5.38
C VAL A 37 16.35 5.68 -3.87
N ASP A 38 17.47 5.93 -3.20
CA ASP A 38 17.55 6.15 -1.75
C ASP A 38 18.49 7.32 -1.44
N VAL A 39 18.18 8.12 -0.43
CA VAL A 39 18.94 9.34 -0.11
C VAL A 39 19.29 9.40 1.36
N GLU A 40 20.56 9.56 1.66
CA GLU A 40 21.02 9.80 3.02
C GLU A 40 21.05 11.30 3.33
N ILE A 41 20.23 11.69 4.31
CA ILE A 41 20.06 13.06 4.76
C ILE A 41 20.77 13.29 6.09
N GLY A 42 21.57 14.33 6.14
CA GLY A 42 22.24 14.72 7.38
C GLY A 42 21.24 15.16 8.46
N LEU A 43 21.31 14.54 9.65
CA LEU A 43 20.40 14.81 10.76
C LEU A 43 20.47 16.24 11.31
N LYS A 44 21.61 16.92 11.15
CA LYS A 44 21.85 18.26 11.70
C LYS A 44 21.64 19.37 10.70
N ASP A 45 22.04 19.15 9.46
CA ASP A 45 22.07 20.18 8.42
C ASP A 45 20.93 20.02 7.39
N HIS A 46 20.19 18.89 7.46
CA HIS A 46 19.09 18.55 6.56
C HIS A 46 19.49 18.60 5.07
N LYS A 47 20.77 18.34 4.77
CA LYS A 47 21.29 18.30 3.41
C LYS A 47 21.47 16.87 2.94
N ILE A 48 21.46 16.69 1.65
CA ILE A 48 21.82 15.41 1.03
C ILE A 48 23.32 15.18 1.22
N HIS A 49 23.65 14.08 1.88
CA HIS A 49 25.04 13.64 2.08
C HIS A 49 25.42 12.61 1.02
N ASP A 50 24.49 11.73 0.68
CA ASP A 50 24.74 10.68 -0.29
C ASP A 50 23.47 10.29 -1.02
N ILE A 51 23.58 9.77 -2.25
CA ILE A 51 22.47 9.28 -3.07
C ILE A 51 22.88 7.95 -3.68
N GLY A 52 22.08 6.93 -3.44
CA GLY A 52 22.12 5.67 -4.14
C GLY A 52 21.03 5.58 -5.18
N ALA A 53 21.33 5.01 -6.32
CA ALA A 53 20.30 4.60 -7.26
C ALA A 53 20.70 3.33 -8.02
N LEU A 54 19.67 2.55 -8.39
CA LEU A 54 19.80 1.31 -9.14
C LEU A 54 18.76 1.29 -10.26
N ARG A 55 19.20 1.30 -11.50
CA ARG A 55 18.32 1.24 -12.67
C ARG A 55 17.89 -0.20 -13.00
N HIS A 56 16.79 -0.32 -13.74
CA HIS A 56 16.26 -1.61 -14.24
C HIS A 56 17.27 -2.43 -15.04
N ASP A 57 18.20 -1.78 -15.76
CA ASP A 57 19.26 -2.40 -16.56
C ASP A 57 20.48 -2.84 -15.73
N GLY A 58 20.45 -2.66 -14.42
CA GLY A 58 21.53 -3.03 -13.50
C GLY A 58 22.58 -1.93 -13.30
N ALA A 59 22.48 -0.78 -13.99
CA ALA A 59 23.36 0.34 -13.74
C ALA A 59 23.17 0.90 -12.33
N THR A 60 24.26 1.26 -11.66
CA THR A 60 24.26 1.81 -10.31
C THR A 60 24.79 3.22 -10.28
N PHE A 61 24.29 4.02 -9.34
CA PHE A 61 24.75 5.37 -9.06
C PHE A 61 25.02 5.51 -7.56
N HIS A 62 26.15 6.14 -7.21
CA HIS A 62 26.52 6.40 -5.83
C HIS A 62 27.33 7.70 -5.75
N LYS A 63 26.66 8.81 -5.53
CA LYS A 63 27.25 10.16 -5.42
C LYS A 63 26.27 11.09 -4.70
N SER A 64 26.76 12.27 -4.28
CA SER A 64 25.93 13.30 -3.63
C SER A 64 25.32 14.36 -4.58
N SER A 65 25.61 14.30 -5.88
CA SER A 65 25.15 15.29 -6.85
C SER A 65 23.79 14.97 -7.44
N LYS A 66 22.81 15.84 -7.21
CA LYS A 66 21.47 15.76 -7.81
C LYS A 66 21.51 15.85 -9.34
N GLU A 67 22.35 16.72 -9.89
CA GLU A 67 22.46 16.94 -11.34
C GLU A 67 22.96 15.68 -12.04
N GLU A 68 23.90 14.97 -11.43
CA GLU A 68 24.40 13.71 -11.96
C GLU A 68 23.36 12.59 -11.82
N LEU A 69 22.60 12.57 -10.69
CA LEU A 69 21.49 11.66 -10.53
C LEU A 69 20.46 11.85 -11.64
N PHE A 70 20.03 13.08 -11.92
CA PHE A 70 19.04 13.33 -12.97
C PHE A 70 19.53 12.91 -14.37
N LYS A 71 20.81 13.05 -14.64
CA LYS A 71 21.41 12.51 -15.88
C LYS A 71 21.39 10.98 -15.89
N PHE A 72 21.64 10.35 -14.74
CA PHE A 72 21.62 8.90 -14.60
C PHE A 72 20.20 8.33 -14.74
N LEU A 73 19.20 9.00 -14.18
CA LEU A 73 17.79 8.59 -14.31
C LEU A 73 17.30 8.64 -15.76
N GLY A 74 17.76 9.63 -16.54
CA GLY A 74 17.48 9.74 -17.97
C GLY A 74 15.99 9.75 -18.29
N ASP A 75 15.53 8.76 -19.05
CA ASP A 75 14.16 8.57 -19.52
C ASP A 75 13.37 7.53 -18.70
N THR A 76 13.71 7.35 -17.43
CA THR A 76 13.02 6.46 -16.50
C THR A 76 11.56 6.89 -16.32
N ASP A 77 10.63 5.93 -16.47
CA ASP A 77 9.16 6.16 -16.33
C ASP A 77 8.73 6.12 -14.85
N TYR A 78 9.41 5.31 -14.02
CA TYR A 78 9.08 5.11 -12.62
C TYR A 78 10.30 5.31 -11.73
N ILE A 79 10.15 6.12 -10.69
CA ILE A 79 11.12 6.26 -9.61
C ILE A 79 10.56 5.56 -8.39
N CYS A 80 11.25 4.53 -7.94
CA CYS A 80 10.83 3.65 -6.88
C CYS A 80 11.72 3.83 -5.65
N GLY A 81 11.19 3.60 -4.47
CA GLY A 81 11.95 3.61 -3.24
C GLY A 81 11.09 3.22 -2.05
N HIS A 82 11.70 3.21 -0.87
CA HIS A 82 11.01 2.89 0.36
C HIS A 82 10.78 4.15 1.19
N ASN A 83 9.54 4.61 1.32
CA ASN A 83 9.16 5.92 1.84
C ASN A 83 9.61 7.10 0.94
N ILE A 84 9.79 6.84 -0.33
CA ILE A 84 10.34 7.81 -1.27
C ILE A 84 9.47 9.05 -1.41
N ILE A 85 8.15 8.91 -1.43
CA ILE A 85 7.20 10.02 -1.64
C ILE A 85 7.29 11.04 -0.50
N HIS A 86 7.36 10.56 0.73
CA HIS A 86 7.31 11.45 1.91
C HIS A 86 8.69 11.75 2.51
N HIS A 87 9.75 11.11 2.04
CA HIS A 87 11.11 11.34 2.49
C HIS A 87 12.00 11.87 1.37
N ASP A 88 12.46 11.03 0.46
CA ASP A 88 13.53 11.35 -0.49
C ASP A 88 13.11 12.38 -1.54
N ALA A 89 11.89 12.27 -2.05
CA ALA A 89 11.37 13.18 -3.07
C ALA A 89 11.36 14.65 -2.64
N LYS A 90 11.20 14.92 -1.35
CA LYS A 90 11.25 16.29 -0.79
C LYS A 90 12.60 16.96 -0.98
N TYR A 91 13.67 16.19 -0.95
CA TYR A 91 15.04 16.68 -1.09
C TYR A 91 15.52 16.67 -2.54
N LEU A 92 15.06 15.70 -3.33
CA LEU A 92 15.53 15.52 -4.70
C LEU A 92 14.80 16.44 -5.68
N PHE A 93 13.48 16.55 -5.61
CA PHE A 93 12.63 17.11 -6.67
C PHE A 93 12.05 18.48 -6.32
N THR A 94 12.77 19.30 -5.54
CA THR A 94 12.30 20.63 -5.10
C THR A 94 12.11 21.62 -6.26
N ASP A 95 12.94 21.56 -7.30
CA ASP A 95 13.06 22.60 -8.31
C ASP A 95 12.79 22.13 -9.74
N LYS A 96 12.45 20.84 -9.94
CA LYS A 96 12.22 20.29 -11.28
C LYS A 96 10.94 19.47 -11.32
N THR A 97 10.10 19.77 -12.31
CA THR A 97 9.01 18.88 -12.72
C THR A 97 9.61 17.67 -13.43
N PHE A 98 9.66 16.55 -12.72
CA PHE A 98 10.02 15.28 -13.33
C PHE A 98 8.70 14.59 -13.73
N HIS A 99 8.58 14.27 -15.02
CA HIS A 99 7.40 13.56 -15.53
C HIS A 99 7.60 12.05 -15.37
N CYS A 100 7.49 11.56 -14.13
CA CYS A 100 7.57 10.15 -13.81
C CYS A 100 6.60 9.81 -12.69
N PHE A 101 6.27 8.53 -12.57
CA PHE A 101 5.49 8.01 -11.44
C PHE A 101 6.42 7.64 -10.28
N PHE A 102 5.99 7.98 -9.06
CA PHE A 102 6.66 7.50 -7.86
C PHE A 102 6.01 6.21 -7.36
N VAL A 103 6.83 5.20 -7.10
CA VAL A 103 6.40 3.92 -6.51
C VAL A 103 6.98 3.80 -5.12
N ASP A 104 6.12 3.81 -4.12
CA ASP A 104 6.52 3.76 -2.71
C ASP A 104 6.19 2.40 -2.10
N THR A 105 7.22 1.58 -1.91
CA THR A 105 7.05 0.23 -1.36
C THR A 105 6.57 0.23 0.09
N LEU A 106 6.79 1.29 0.87
CA LEU A 106 6.33 1.35 2.26
C LEU A 106 4.80 1.38 2.37
N TYR A 107 4.11 2.02 1.43
CA TYR A 107 2.65 2.09 1.40
C TYR A 107 2.01 0.83 0.83
N VAL A 108 2.67 0.21 -0.13
CA VAL A 108 2.18 -1.02 -0.79
C VAL A 108 2.38 -2.25 0.10
N SER A 109 3.49 -2.31 0.84
CA SER A 109 3.84 -3.46 1.67
C SER A 109 2.76 -3.88 2.68
N PRO A 110 2.14 -2.99 3.49
CA PRO A 110 1.08 -3.39 4.42
C PRO A 110 -0.20 -3.87 3.75
N LEU A 111 -0.46 -3.41 2.53
CA LEU A 111 -1.61 -3.85 1.74
C LEU A 111 -1.45 -5.30 1.26
N LEU A 112 -0.24 -5.66 0.83
CA LEU A 112 0.05 -6.95 0.22
C LEU A 112 0.56 -8.01 1.20
N PHE A 113 1.16 -7.58 2.31
CA PHE A 113 1.71 -8.43 3.37
C PHE A 113 1.17 -8.03 4.74
N PRO A 114 -0.16 -7.97 4.93
CA PRO A 114 -0.78 -7.48 6.16
C PRO A 114 -0.40 -8.31 7.41
N GLU A 115 0.09 -9.53 7.21
CA GLU A 115 0.56 -10.43 8.28
C GLU A 115 1.95 -10.05 8.83
N ARG A 116 2.71 -9.22 8.11
CA ARG A 116 4.05 -8.80 8.56
C ARG A 116 3.93 -7.71 9.64
N PRO A 117 4.59 -7.87 10.80
CA PRO A 117 4.51 -6.86 11.86
C PRO A 117 5.30 -5.59 11.55
N TYR A 118 6.28 -5.67 10.64
CA TYR A 118 7.16 -4.58 10.26
C TYR A 118 7.20 -4.42 8.74
N HIS A 119 7.15 -3.18 8.29
CA HIS A 119 7.21 -2.81 6.87
C HIS A 119 8.41 -1.92 6.53
N LYS A 120 9.26 -1.58 7.50
CA LYS A 120 10.53 -0.89 7.24
C LYS A 120 11.55 -1.85 6.67
N LEU A 121 12.43 -1.36 5.79
CA LEU A 121 13.59 -2.15 5.34
C LEU A 121 14.44 -2.52 6.55
N VAL A 122 14.81 -3.80 6.63
CA VAL A 122 15.70 -4.29 7.69
C VAL A 122 17.09 -3.72 7.41
N LYS A 123 17.57 -2.86 8.30
CA LYS A 123 18.98 -2.43 8.29
C LYS A 123 19.79 -3.56 8.89
N ASP A 124 20.79 -4.02 8.15
CA ASP A 124 21.71 -5.05 8.65
C ASP A 124 22.37 -4.56 9.94
N ASP A 125 22.61 -5.49 10.88
CA ASP A 125 23.06 -5.19 12.22
C ASP A 125 24.23 -4.18 12.23
N LYS A 126 24.07 -3.12 13.02
CA LYS A 126 25.03 -2.01 13.20
C LYS A 126 26.36 -2.44 13.87
N LEU A 127 26.68 -3.72 13.85
CA LEU A 127 27.88 -4.28 14.50
C LEU A 127 29.17 -4.11 13.70
N ILE A 128 29.09 -3.67 12.44
CA ILE A 128 30.27 -3.38 11.61
C ILE A 128 30.23 -1.90 11.22
N SER A 129 30.92 -1.07 11.97
CA SER A 129 30.90 0.38 11.94
C SER A 129 31.38 1.06 10.64
N GLU A 130 31.89 0.33 9.65
CA GLU A 130 32.48 0.90 8.44
C GLU A 130 31.65 0.66 7.17
N GLN A 131 30.55 -0.10 7.25
CA GLN A 131 29.58 -0.26 6.15
C GLN A 131 28.24 0.45 6.44
N MET A 132 28.25 1.38 7.38
CA MET A 132 27.06 2.12 7.78
C MET A 132 26.61 3.06 6.63
N ASN A 133 25.38 2.85 6.19
CA ASN A 133 24.63 3.71 5.29
C ASN A 133 25.19 3.76 3.84
N ASN A 134 25.28 2.62 3.17
CA ASN A 134 25.43 2.64 1.72
C ASN A 134 24.03 2.67 1.07
N PRO A 135 23.59 3.79 0.51
CA PRO A 135 22.25 3.92 -0.08
C PRO A 135 22.02 2.98 -1.27
N VAL A 136 23.06 2.47 -1.91
CA VAL A 136 22.93 1.45 -2.98
C VAL A 136 22.44 0.12 -2.39
N ASN A 137 22.90 -0.28 -1.21
CA ASN A 137 22.42 -1.49 -0.55
C ASN A 137 20.92 -1.37 -0.17
N ASP A 138 20.50 -0.19 0.27
CA ASP A 138 19.08 0.05 0.57
C ASP A 138 18.24 0.10 -0.72
N CYS A 139 18.78 0.57 -1.85
CA CYS A 139 18.18 0.40 -3.17
C CYS A 139 18.01 -1.07 -3.56
N GLU A 140 19.00 -1.94 -3.32
CA GLU A 140 18.88 -3.37 -3.62
C GLU A 140 17.78 -4.05 -2.79
N LYS A 141 17.69 -3.71 -1.49
CA LYS A 141 16.62 -4.21 -0.61
C LYS A 141 15.25 -3.70 -1.05
N ALA A 142 15.13 -2.42 -1.38
CA ALA A 142 13.90 -1.84 -1.88
C ALA A 142 13.47 -2.46 -3.23
N LYS A 143 14.44 -2.78 -4.12
CA LYS A 143 14.17 -3.51 -5.35
C LYS A 143 13.64 -4.91 -5.07
N ALA A 144 14.27 -5.65 -4.16
CA ALA A 144 13.81 -6.99 -3.80
C ALA A 144 12.37 -6.95 -3.25
N LEU A 145 12.07 -5.99 -2.36
CA LEU A 145 10.72 -5.79 -1.84
C LEU A 145 9.72 -5.44 -2.95
N LEU A 146 10.07 -4.53 -3.86
CA LEU A 146 9.21 -4.17 -5.00
C LEU A 146 8.86 -5.39 -5.88
N LEU A 147 9.85 -6.25 -6.15
CA LEU A 147 9.62 -7.47 -6.92
C LEU A 147 8.70 -8.45 -6.18
N ASP A 148 8.87 -8.61 -4.87
CA ASP A 148 7.97 -9.39 -4.02
C ASP A 148 6.53 -8.82 -4.04
N GLU A 149 6.38 -7.50 -3.96
CA GLU A 149 5.10 -6.81 -4.02
C GLU A 149 4.41 -7.03 -5.36
N ILE A 150 5.13 -6.91 -6.47
CA ILE A 150 4.59 -7.18 -7.81
C ILE A 150 4.18 -8.66 -7.94
N ALA A 151 5.01 -9.59 -7.47
CA ALA A 151 4.69 -11.01 -7.49
C ALA A 151 3.44 -11.31 -6.63
N ARG A 152 3.36 -10.72 -5.43
CA ARG A 152 2.20 -10.87 -4.54
C ARG A 152 0.94 -10.27 -5.16
N TRP A 153 1.01 -9.05 -5.73
CA TRP A 153 -0.10 -8.45 -6.45
C TRP A 153 -0.63 -9.36 -7.57
N ASN A 154 0.27 -9.89 -8.38
CA ASN A 154 -0.09 -10.78 -9.49
C ASN A 154 -0.68 -12.12 -9.02
N SER A 155 -0.37 -12.56 -7.81
CA SER A 155 -0.95 -13.76 -7.21
C SER A 155 -2.36 -13.57 -6.65
N LEU A 156 -2.81 -12.33 -6.46
CA LEU A 156 -4.17 -12.04 -5.99
C LEU A 156 -5.19 -12.35 -7.10
N PRO A 157 -6.39 -12.83 -6.73
CA PRO A 157 -7.51 -12.95 -7.68
C PRO A 157 -7.81 -11.62 -8.38
N ASP A 158 -8.22 -11.67 -9.64
CA ASP A 158 -8.51 -10.48 -10.45
C ASP A 158 -9.51 -9.52 -9.78
N GLU A 159 -10.56 -10.07 -9.18
CA GLU A 159 -11.57 -9.26 -8.48
C GLU A 159 -10.98 -8.52 -7.26
N LYS A 160 -10.02 -9.12 -6.53
CA LYS A 160 -9.34 -8.45 -5.42
C LYS A 160 -8.40 -7.35 -5.91
N ARG A 161 -7.65 -7.61 -6.97
CA ARG A 161 -6.82 -6.57 -7.61
C ARG A 161 -7.66 -5.39 -8.06
N THR A 162 -8.79 -5.67 -8.72
CA THR A 162 -9.74 -4.65 -9.15
C THR A 162 -10.32 -3.88 -7.97
N LEU A 163 -10.67 -4.56 -6.88
CA LEU A 163 -11.16 -3.93 -5.65
C LEU A 163 -10.13 -2.96 -5.06
N PHE A 164 -8.92 -3.43 -4.79
CA PHE A 164 -7.88 -2.59 -4.20
C PHE A 164 -7.50 -1.42 -5.12
N ALA A 165 -7.36 -1.67 -6.42
CA ALA A 165 -7.10 -0.61 -7.39
C ALA A 165 -8.20 0.45 -7.40
N SER A 166 -9.48 0.03 -7.31
CA SER A 166 -10.63 0.95 -7.32
C SER A 166 -10.69 1.81 -6.05
N LEU A 167 -10.41 1.23 -4.87
CA LEU A 167 -10.34 1.96 -3.60
C LEU A 167 -9.19 2.98 -3.57
N LEU A 168 -8.05 2.63 -4.17
CA LEU A 168 -6.81 3.40 -4.09
C LEU A 168 -6.58 4.30 -5.30
N LYS A 169 -7.52 4.33 -6.25
CA LYS A 169 -7.48 5.20 -7.44
C LYS A 169 -7.31 6.66 -7.06
N GLY A 170 -6.34 7.35 -7.70
CA GLY A 170 -6.06 8.76 -7.46
C GLY A 170 -5.45 9.06 -6.09
N LYS A 171 -4.96 8.04 -5.37
CA LYS A 171 -4.19 8.21 -4.14
C LYS A 171 -2.70 8.21 -4.49
N THR A 172 -2.05 9.33 -4.21
CA THR A 172 -0.66 9.60 -4.62
C THR A 172 0.31 8.49 -4.25
N GLU A 173 0.13 7.90 -3.05
CA GLU A 173 1.01 6.87 -2.52
C GLU A 173 0.91 5.53 -3.27
N PHE A 174 -0.17 5.33 -4.02
CA PHE A 174 -0.44 4.07 -4.73
C PHE A 174 -0.44 4.21 -6.25
N GLU A 175 -0.59 5.42 -6.76
CA GLU A 175 -0.80 5.67 -8.20
C GLU A 175 0.33 5.11 -9.06
N GLY A 176 1.57 5.31 -8.65
CA GLY A 176 2.73 4.78 -9.38
C GLY A 176 2.78 3.26 -9.41
N PHE A 177 2.52 2.59 -8.27
CA PHE A 177 2.46 1.14 -8.21
C PHE A 177 1.32 0.58 -9.07
N LEU A 178 0.11 1.13 -8.93
CA LEU A 178 -1.05 0.70 -9.72
C LEU A 178 -0.84 0.89 -11.22
N SER A 179 -0.18 1.98 -11.62
CA SER A 179 0.22 2.22 -13.01
C SER A 179 1.24 1.17 -13.47
N MET A 180 2.29 0.92 -12.68
CA MET A 180 3.35 -0.02 -12.99
C MET A 180 2.83 -1.45 -13.21
N VAL A 181 1.87 -1.90 -12.40
CA VAL A 181 1.28 -3.24 -12.51
C VAL A 181 0.11 -3.31 -13.49
N GLY A 182 -0.19 -2.23 -14.21
CA GLY A 182 -1.31 -2.16 -15.14
C GLY A 182 -2.66 -2.47 -14.49
N ALA A 183 -2.90 -1.94 -13.29
CA ALA A 183 -4.08 -2.25 -12.50
C ALA A 183 -5.37 -1.80 -13.20
N LYS A 184 -6.39 -2.67 -13.14
CA LYS A 184 -7.73 -2.38 -13.63
C LYS A 184 -8.61 -1.92 -12.48
N TYR A 185 -9.51 -0.97 -12.74
CA TYR A 185 -10.44 -0.47 -11.74
C TYR A 185 -11.84 -0.28 -12.33
N ILE A 186 -12.84 -0.27 -11.46
CA ILE A 186 -14.22 0.05 -11.75
C ILE A 186 -14.58 1.40 -11.11
N ASN A 187 -15.50 2.11 -11.70
CA ASN A 187 -15.95 3.41 -11.17
C ASN A 187 -17.21 3.27 -10.31
N GLU A 188 -17.97 2.20 -10.52
CA GLU A 188 -19.25 1.94 -9.83
C GLU A 188 -19.28 0.51 -9.31
N GLY A 189 -20.10 0.24 -8.29
CA GLY A 189 -20.29 -1.09 -7.74
C GLY A 189 -19.17 -1.59 -6.82
N VAL A 190 -18.26 -0.72 -6.35
CA VAL A 190 -17.20 -1.10 -5.40
C VAL A 190 -17.77 -1.66 -4.09
N PRO A 191 -18.83 -1.07 -3.47
CA PRO A 191 -19.45 -1.63 -2.28
C PRO A 191 -20.01 -3.04 -2.50
N ASP A 192 -20.65 -3.30 -3.64
CA ASP A 192 -21.19 -4.62 -3.95
C ASP A 192 -20.08 -5.66 -4.17
N LEU A 193 -18.98 -5.26 -4.79
CA LEU A 193 -17.80 -6.10 -4.94
C LEU A 193 -17.19 -6.46 -3.58
N ILE A 194 -17.16 -5.52 -2.62
CA ILE A 194 -16.73 -5.78 -1.24
C ILE A 194 -17.66 -6.80 -0.59
N ARG A 195 -18.98 -6.59 -0.63
CA ARG A 195 -19.96 -7.53 -0.06
C ARG A 195 -19.81 -8.93 -0.63
N LYS A 196 -19.62 -9.03 -1.95
CA LYS A 196 -19.39 -10.30 -2.64
C LYS A 196 -18.15 -11.02 -2.14
N LEU A 197 -17.01 -10.32 -2.12
CA LEU A 197 -15.71 -10.93 -1.81
C LEU A 197 -15.54 -11.24 -0.31
N TYR A 198 -16.24 -10.52 0.56
CA TYR A 198 -16.12 -10.63 2.02
C TYR A 198 -17.40 -11.11 2.70
N VAL A 199 -18.27 -11.83 1.97
CA VAL A 199 -19.62 -12.25 2.44
C VAL A 199 -19.63 -12.91 3.83
N ASN A 200 -18.62 -13.74 4.13
CA ASN A 200 -18.51 -14.45 5.41
C ASN A 200 -17.43 -13.87 6.34
N LYS A 201 -16.89 -12.69 6.02
CA LYS A 201 -15.77 -12.07 6.73
C LYS A 201 -16.12 -10.74 7.40
N ILE A 202 -17.20 -10.11 6.94
CA ILE A 202 -17.69 -8.82 7.43
C ILE A 202 -19.22 -8.82 7.58
N CYS A 203 -19.74 -7.89 8.38
CA CYS A 203 -21.16 -7.63 8.44
C CYS A 203 -21.67 -7.10 7.10
N GLN A 204 -22.67 -7.74 6.52
CA GLN A 204 -23.26 -7.35 5.22
C GLN A 204 -24.05 -6.03 5.27
N HIS A 205 -24.45 -5.60 6.48
CA HIS A 205 -25.16 -4.34 6.73
C HIS A 205 -24.25 -3.23 7.29
N ALA A 206 -22.92 -3.40 7.20
CA ALA A 206 -22.01 -2.30 7.45
C ALA A 206 -22.17 -1.22 6.37
N ASP A 207 -22.00 0.04 6.75
CA ASP A 207 -22.08 1.19 5.82
C ASP A 207 -20.81 1.26 4.95
N ILE A 208 -20.75 0.30 3.99
CA ILE A 208 -19.61 0.17 3.08
C ILE A 208 -19.56 1.34 2.10
N GLU A 209 -20.70 1.90 1.73
CA GLU A 209 -20.83 3.07 0.87
C GLU A 209 -20.09 4.27 1.47
N MET A 210 -20.39 4.59 2.71
CA MET A 210 -19.72 5.68 3.43
C MET A 210 -18.22 5.42 3.58
N LEU A 211 -17.82 4.18 3.89
CA LEU A 211 -16.40 3.82 4.03
C LEU A 211 -15.66 3.94 2.70
N THR A 212 -16.27 3.51 1.60
CA THR A 212 -15.70 3.61 0.25
C THR A 212 -15.48 5.06 -0.17
N GLU A 213 -16.43 5.94 0.16
CA GLU A 213 -16.36 7.36 -0.19
C GLU A 213 -15.36 8.12 0.68
N ARG A 214 -15.45 7.96 2.01
CA ARG A 214 -14.74 8.82 2.96
C ARG A 214 -13.40 8.29 3.44
N ARG A 215 -13.18 6.97 3.41
CA ARG A 215 -12.02 6.28 4.00
C ARG A 215 -11.49 5.14 3.12
N PRO A 216 -11.27 5.38 1.81
CA PRO A 216 -10.92 4.29 0.90
C PRO A 216 -9.56 3.65 1.20
N CYS A 217 -8.56 4.42 1.67
CA CYS A 217 -7.25 3.85 2.04
C CYS A 217 -7.36 2.99 3.30
N GLU A 218 -8.02 3.49 4.34
CA GLU A 218 -8.24 2.76 5.58
C GLU A 218 -9.09 1.51 5.33
N LEU A 219 -10.06 1.60 4.44
CA LEU A 219 -10.88 0.45 4.03
C LEU A 219 -10.03 -0.59 3.30
N ALA A 220 -9.15 -0.20 2.39
CA ALA A 220 -8.27 -1.12 1.69
C ALA A 220 -7.35 -1.87 2.67
N TYR A 221 -6.70 -1.18 3.60
CA TYR A 221 -5.88 -1.82 4.64
C TYR A 221 -6.70 -2.69 5.59
N ALA A 222 -7.90 -2.24 5.99
CA ALA A 222 -8.79 -3.03 6.84
C ALA A 222 -9.22 -4.34 6.15
N LEU A 223 -9.58 -4.29 4.87
CA LEU A 223 -9.94 -5.47 4.09
C LEU A 223 -8.74 -6.42 3.90
N ALA A 224 -7.53 -5.88 3.68
CA ALA A 224 -6.32 -6.69 3.61
C ALA A 224 -6.05 -7.42 4.94
N LEU A 225 -6.17 -6.74 6.09
CA LEU A 225 -6.06 -7.34 7.42
C LEU A 225 -7.13 -8.41 7.68
N ILE A 226 -8.37 -8.14 7.29
CA ILE A 226 -9.50 -9.08 7.44
C ILE A 226 -9.27 -10.35 6.60
N ASP A 227 -8.52 -10.25 5.53
CA ASP A 227 -8.22 -11.37 4.64
C ASP A 227 -7.17 -12.34 5.20
N THR A 228 -6.36 -11.89 6.17
CA THR A 228 -5.45 -12.79 6.87
C THR A 228 -6.26 -13.84 7.63
N THR A 229 -5.87 -15.09 7.51
CA THR A 229 -6.55 -16.21 8.18
C THR A 229 -6.23 -16.27 9.67
N ASP A 230 -5.22 -15.54 10.11
CA ASP A 230 -4.77 -15.53 11.49
C ASP A 230 -5.50 -14.43 12.29
N TYR A 231 -6.39 -14.85 13.20
CA TYR A 231 -7.07 -13.94 14.15
C TYR A 231 -6.08 -13.19 15.08
N ARG A 232 -4.81 -13.60 15.11
CA ARG A 232 -3.73 -12.94 15.85
C ARG A 232 -3.04 -11.86 15.02
N SER A 233 -3.47 -11.61 13.79
CA SER A 233 -2.92 -10.50 12.99
C SER A 233 -3.13 -9.18 13.72
N ILE A 234 -2.04 -8.59 14.13
CA ILE A 234 -2.02 -7.27 14.78
C ILE A 234 -1.83 -6.24 13.68
N THR A 235 -2.61 -5.17 13.73
CA THR A 235 -2.42 -4.05 12.81
C THR A 235 -0.97 -3.55 12.92
N PRO A 236 -0.21 -3.54 11.81
CA PRO A 236 1.18 -3.11 11.85
C PRO A 236 1.33 -1.69 12.44
N GLY A 237 2.35 -1.48 13.27
CA GLY A 237 2.56 -0.20 13.94
C GLY A 237 2.68 0.97 12.98
N TRP A 238 3.23 0.76 11.78
CA TRP A 238 3.28 1.77 10.75
C TRP A 238 1.88 2.18 10.26
N VAL A 239 0.98 1.20 10.06
CA VAL A 239 -0.42 1.45 9.66
C VAL A 239 -1.15 2.22 10.76
N LEU A 240 -1.02 1.81 12.04
CA LEU A 240 -1.61 2.52 13.16
C LEU A 240 -1.16 3.98 13.27
N HIS A 241 0.10 4.25 12.92
CA HIS A 241 0.64 5.61 12.96
C HIS A 241 0.13 6.48 11.81
N ASN A 242 0.09 5.94 10.59
CA ASN A 242 -0.21 6.72 9.37
C ASN A 242 -1.70 6.67 8.99
N TYR A 243 -2.39 5.61 9.37
CA TYR A 243 -3.82 5.38 9.12
C TYR A 243 -4.51 4.91 10.41
N PRO A 244 -4.57 5.75 11.46
CA PRO A 244 -5.06 5.34 12.80
C PRO A 244 -6.50 4.84 12.79
N GLU A 245 -7.26 5.21 11.78
CA GLU A 245 -8.66 4.83 11.67
C GLU A 245 -8.91 3.44 11.07
N VAL A 246 -7.85 2.73 10.65
CA VAL A 246 -7.98 1.34 10.15
C VAL A 246 -8.62 0.44 11.18
N GLU A 247 -8.24 0.53 12.46
CA GLU A 247 -8.86 -0.27 13.52
C GLU A 247 -10.35 0.06 13.71
N PHE A 248 -10.70 1.34 13.60
CA PHE A 248 -12.10 1.75 13.65
C PHE A 248 -12.89 1.17 12.47
N VAL A 249 -12.33 1.19 11.26
CA VAL A 249 -12.95 0.57 10.08
C VAL A 249 -13.10 -0.94 10.27
N VAL A 250 -12.09 -1.65 10.80
CA VAL A 250 -12.20 -3.07 11.13
C VAL A 250 -13.34 -3.33 12.11
N LYS A 251 -13.48 -2.47 13.14
CA LYS A 251 -14.60 -2.58 14.11
C LYS A 251 -15.96 -2.38 13.45
N LEU A 252 -16.10 -1.38 12.59
CA LEU A 252 -17.35 -1.17 11.83
C LEU A 252 -17.73 -2.37 10.97
N LEU A 253 -16.74 -3.02 10.37
CA LEU A 253 -16.96 -4.17 9.49
C LEU A 253 -17.21 -5.48 10.27
N ARG A 254 -16.65 -5.64 11.46
CA ARG A 254 -16.59 -6.94 12.15
C ARG A 254 -17.18 -7.00 13.55
N HIS A 255 -17.22 -5.90 14.29
CA HIS A 255 -17.56 -5.94 15.72
C HIS A 255 -18.92 -5.33 16.07
N ASN A 256 -19.66 -4.83 15.09
CA ASN A 256 -21.01 -4.34 15.28
C ASN A 256 -22.00 -5.39 14.77
N SER A 257 -22.72 -6.07 15.70
CA SER A 257 -23.82 -6.95 15.30
C SER A 257 -24.92 -6.14 14.63
N CYS A 258 -25.37 -6.58 13.46
CA CYS A 258 -26.52 -5.96 12.80
C CYS A 258 -27.84 -6.53 13.38
N SER A 259 -28.91 -5.72 13.33
CA SER A 259 -30.26 -6.13 13.73
C SER A 259 -30.85 -7.22 12.83
N GLU A 260 -30.33 -7.41 11.65
CA GLU A 260 -30.88 -8.30 10.61
C GLU A 260 -30.22 -9.68 10.58
N ASN A 261 -29.38 -10.01 11.57
CA ASN A 261 -28.78 -11.32 11.75
C ASN A 261 -28.13 -11.87 10.48
N CYS A 262 -27.28 -11.08 9.80
CA CYS A 262 -26.54 -11.58 8.64
C CYS A 262 -25.64 -12.77 9.02
N VAL A 263 -25.26 -13.57 8.03
CA VAL A 263 -24.47 -14.80 8.22
C VAL A 263 -23.23 -14.56 9.10
N TYR A 264 -22.47 -13.48 8.84
CA TYR A 264 -21.31 -13.15 9.64
C TYR A 264 -21.64 -12.85 11.10
N CYS A 265 -22.64 -11.98 11.36
CA CYS A 265 -23.02 -11.62 12.73
C CYS A 265 -23.59 -12.81 13.50
N ASN A 266 -24.39 -13.65 12.83
CA ASN A 266 -24.95 -14.84 13.43
C ASN A 266 -23.90 -15.90 13.82
N THR A 267 -22.87 -16.06 13.02
CA THR A 267 -21.85 -17.09 13.26
C THR A 267 -20.68 -16.57 14.08
N GLN A 268 -20.15 -15.41 13.75
CA GLN A 268 -18.89 -14.92 14.35
C GLN A 268 -19.10 -14.10 15.62
N LEU A 269 -20.23 -13.39 15.73
CA LEU A 269 -20.56 -12.58 16.91
C LEU A 269 -21.51 -13.29 17.89
N ASN A 270 -21.96 -14.49 17.56
CA ASN A 270 -22.78 -15.28 18.46
C ASN A 270 -21.93 -15.90 19.57
N VAL A 271 -22.08 -15.35 20.78
CA VAL A 271 -21.27 -15.71 21.95
C VAL A 271 -21.43 -17.19 22.32
N LEU A 272 -22.67 -17.76 22.23
CA LEU A 272 -22.92 -19.17 22.51
C LEU A 272 -22.30 -20.07 21.43
N HIS A 273 -22.37 -19.68 20.16
CA HIS A 273 -21.70 -20.42 19.08
C HIS A 273 -20.19 -20.46 19.31
N ASN A 274 -19.61 -19.34 19.67
CA ASN A 274 -18.19 -19.24 19.95
C ASN A 274 -17.77 -20.03 21.19
N LEU A 275 -18.57 -19.99 22.25
CA LEU A 275 -18.35 -20.78 23.44
C LEU A 275 -18.30 -22.28 23.11
N LYS A 276 -19.25 -22.77 22.31
CA LYS A 276 -19.27 -24.16 21.85
C LYS A 276 -18.09 -24.50 20.94
N THR A 277 -17.80 -23.65 19.97
CA THR A 277 -16.76 -23.89 18.95
C THR A 277 -15.36 -23.90 19.55
N PHE A 278 -15.02 -22.92 20.39
CA PHE A 278 -13.67 -22.75 20.92
C PHE A 278 -13.41 -23.41 22.26
N PHE A 279 -14.45 -23.60 23.08
CA PHE A 279 -14.32 -24.11 24.45
C PHE A 279 -15.09 -25.39 24.70
N GLY A 280 -15.94 -25.85 23.77
CA GLY A 280 -16.72 -27.08 23.90
C GLY A 280 -17.87 -27.02 24.89
N TYR A 281 -18.22 -25.82 25.40
CA TYR A 281 -19.33 -25.65 26.34
C TYR A 281 -20.62 -25.26 25.63
N GLU A 282 -21.74 -25.86 26.02
CA GLU A 282 -23.07 -25.61 25.44
C GLU A 282 -23.73 -24.34 26.04
N GLN A 283 -23.30 -23.91 27.22
CA GLN A 283 -23.88 -22.77 27.95
C GLN A 283 -22.84 -22.14 28.90
N PHE A 284 -23.04 -20.85 29.22
CA PHE A 284 -22.28 -20.20 30.28
C PHE A 284 -22.66 -20.77 31.67
N ARG A 285 -21.70 -20.70 32.59
CA ARG A 285 -22.01 -20.92 34.02
C ARG A 285 -22.91 -19.80 34.53
N THR A 286 -23.69 -20.07 35.56
CA THR A 286 -24.76 -19.18 36.07
C THR A 286 -24.32 -17.76 36.46
N TYR A 287 -23.01 -17.49 36.54
CA TYR A 287 -22.42 -16.18 36.88
C TYR A 287 -21.68 -15.51 35.74
N GLU A 288 -21.64 -16.11 34.56
CA GLU A 288 -20.84 -15.63 33.40
C GLU A 288 -21.74 -15.16 32.25
N GLY A 289 -23.04 -15.14 32.42
CA GLY A 289 -24.04 -14.83 31.40
C GLY A 289 -24.90 -13.59 31.70
N GLU A 290 -24.54 -12.78 32.71
CA GLU A 290 -25.18 -11.48 32.99
C GLU A 290 -24.41 -10.31 32.39
#